data_196c91b75840484537446f398630d951
#
_entry.id   196c91b75840484537446f398630d951
#
_cell.length_a   1.000
_cell.length_b   1.000
_cell.length_c   1.000
_cell.angle_alpha   90.00
_cell.angle_beta   90.00
_cell.angle_gamma   90.00
#
_symmetry.space_group_name_H-M   'P 1'
#
loop_
_entity.id
_entity.type
_entity.pdbx_description
1 polymer ?
#
loop_
_entity_poly.entity_id
_entity_poly.type
_entity_poly.pdbx_seq_one_letter_code
_entity_poly.pdbx_strand_id
1 'polypeptide(L)'
;MINEATGQMQGLLAAIASKKRQVNLFEQNILPALQKNYQVLQLGYEQNTGELFELLDAWQTLNMTQLEYWQQVQDLLTLQTEMDKTLQQN
;
A
#
# COMPACT_ATOMS: atom_id res chain seq x y z
N MET A 1 -33.87 -5.96 -6.14
CA MET A 1 -34.45 -6.40 -4.89
C MET A 1 -33.44 -7.13 -4.05
N ILE A 2 -33.69 -8.34 -3.59
CA ILE A 2 -32.72 -9.09 -2.78
C ILE A 2 -31.35 -9.16 -3.49
N ASN A 3 -31.36 -9.24 -4.82
CA ASN A 3 -30.13 -9.39 -5.60
C ASN A 3 -29.26 -8.14 -5.63
N GLU A 4 -29.83 -6.95 -5.52
CA GLU A 4 -29.03 -5.71 -5.54
C GLU A 4 -28.23 -5.53 -4.26
N ALA A 5 -28.85 -5.75 -3.10
CA ALA A 5 -28.15 -5.65 -1.82
C ALA A 5 -27.06 -6.70 -1.70
N THR A 6 -27.36 -7.93 -2.15
CA THR A 6 -26.36 -9.02 -2.16
C THR A 6 -25.22 -8.70 -3.11
N GLY A 7 -25.53 -8.12 -4.30
CA GLY A 7 -24.52 -7.73 -5.28
C GLY A 7 -23.59 -6.64 -4.74
N GLN A 8 -24.15 -5.64 -4.04
CA GLN A 8 -23.36 -4.59 -3.43
C GLN A 8 -22.44 -5.15 -2.34
N MET A 9 -22.97 -6.04 -1.50
CA MET A 9 -22.18 -6.67 -0.44
C MET A 9 -21.03 -7.49 -1.03
N GLN A 10 -21.31 -8.29 -2.07
CA GLN A 10 -20.26 -9.08 -2.73
C GLN A 10 -19.23 -8.19 -3.38
N GLY A 11 -19.65 -7.08 -3.99
CA GLY A 11 -18.73 -6.10 -4.57
C GLY A 11 -17.82 -5.48 -3.53
N LEU A 12 -18.37 -5.10 -2.38
CA LEU A 12 -17.58 -4.53 -1.28
C LEU A 12 -16.59 -5.55 -0.72
N LEU A 13 -17.05 -6.80 -0.53
CA LEU A 13 -16.19 -7.87 -0.03
C LEU A 13 -15.02 -8.12 -0.99
N ALA A 14 -15.30 -8.15 -2.29
CA ALA A 14 -14.27 -8.35 -3.31
C ALA A 14 -13.27 -7.19 -3.32
N ALA A 15 -13.77 -5.96 -3.22
CA ALA A 15 -12.93 -4.77 -3.20
C ALA A 15 -12.04 -4.75 -1.95
N ILE A 16 -12.60 -5.10 -0.79
CA ILE A 16 -11.83 -5.16 0.46
C ILE A 16 -10.75 -6.24 0.36
N ALA A 17 -11.09 -7.43 -0.15
CA ALA A 17 -10.12 -8.51 -0.29
C ALA A 17 -8.98 -8.11 -1.23
N SER A 18 -9.30 -7.47 -2.36
CA SER A 18 -8.30 -6.98 -3.30
C SER A 18 -7.39 -5.94 -2.66
N LYS A 19 -7.97 -4.98 -1.94
CA LYS A 19 -7.21 -3.92 -1.28
C LYS A 19 -6.31 -4.48 -0.19
N LYS A 20 -6.79 -5.46 0.58
CA LYS A 20 -5.97 -6.14 1.59
C LYS A 20 -4.76 -6.82 0.97
N ARG A 21 -4.94 -7.46 -0.18
CA ARG A 21 -3.81 -8.07 -0.89
C ARG A 21 -2.79 -7.03 -1.33
N GLN A 22 -3.25 -5.88 -1.84
CA GLN A 22 -2.37 -4.80 -2.24
C GLN A 22 -1.59 -4.22 -1.05
N VAL A 23 -2.29 -3.95 0.06
CA VAL A 23 -1.65 -3.45 1.29
C VAL A 23 -0.61 -4.45 1.77
N ASN A 24 -0.94 -5.73 1.79
CA ASN A 24 -0.02 -6.77 2.24
C ASN A 24 1.20 -6.87 1.32
N LEU A 25 1.02 -6.72 0.01
CA LEU A 25 2.12 -6.73 -0.95
C LEU A 25 3.10 -5.58 -0.67
N PHE A 26 2.59 -4.36 -0.38
CA PHE A 26 3.43 -3.24 0.00
C PHE A 26 4.22 -3.55 1.28
N GLU A 27 3.55 -4.09 2.30
CA GLU A 27 4.17 -4.35 3.60
C GLU A 27 5.21 -5.45 3.54
N GLN A 28 4.94 -6.53 2.82
CA GLN A 28 5.76 -7.73 2.85
C GLN A 28 6.84 -7.75 1.77
N ASN A 29 6.63 -7.05 0.65
CA ASN A 29 7.54 -7.15 -0.49
C ASN A 29 8.08 -5.80 -0.96
N ILE A 30 7.21 -4.87 -1.30
CA ILE A 30 7.62 -3.64 -1.99
C ILE A 30 8.44 -2.74 -1.08
N LEU A 31 7.90 -2.39 0.10
CA LEU A 31 8.59 -1.49 1.03
C LEU A 31 9.87 -2.08 1.58
N PRO A 32 9.90 -3.35 2.04
CA PRO A 32 11.17 -3.95 2.49
C PRO A 32 12.24 -3.98 1.41
N ALA A 33 11.87 -4.26 0.15
CA ALA A 33 12.83 -4.28 -0.95
C ALA A 33 13.42 -2.89 -1.20
N LEU A 34 12.58 -1.85 -1.19
CA LEU A 34 13.03 -0.47 -1.39
C LEU A 34 13.87 0.03 -0.23
N GLN A 35 13.51 -0.34 1.00
CA GLN A 35 14.30 0.01 2.18
C GLN A 35 15.68 -0.62 2.12
N LYS A 36 15.75 -1.89 1.75
CA LYS A 36 17.02 -2.59 1.62
C LYS A 36 17.88 -1.95 0.54
N ASN A 37 17.29 -1.63 -0.61
CA ASN A 37 18.00 -0.97 -1.70
C ASN A 37 18.58 0.38 -1.24
N TYR A 38 17.76 1.18 -0.54
CA TYR A 38 18.22 2.46 0.00
C TYR A 38 19.38 2.28 0.97
N GLN A 39 19.29 1.30 1.87
CA GLN A 39 20.35 1.04 2.85
C GLN A 39 21.66 0.65 2.18
N VAL A 40 21.60 -0.20 1.15
CA VAL A 40 22.79 -0.60 0.40
C VAL A 40 23.44 0.60 -0.29
N LEU A 41 22.63 1.45 -0.93
CA LEU A 41 23.14 2.64 -1.61
C LEU A 41 23.69 3.67 -0.64
N GLN A 42 23.04 3.82 0.54
CA GLN A 42 23.55 4.70 1.59
C GLN A 42 24.91 4.26 2.08
N LEU A 43 25.06 2.97 2.34
CA LEU A 43 26.34 2.41 2.77
C LEU A 43 27.42 2.62 1.70
N GLY A 44 27.10 2.39 0.44
CA GLY A 44 28.03 2.62 -0.66
C GLY A 44 28.47 4.08 -0.76
N TYR A 45 27.53 5.01 -0.59
CA TYR A 45 27.86 6.43 -0.60
C TYR A 45 28.79 6.81 0.56
N GLU A 46 28.49 6.30 1.77
CA GLU A 46 29.32 6.57 2.96
C GLU A 46 30.74 6.05 2.79
N GLN A 47 30.90 4.96 2.03
CA GLN A 47 32.21 4.36 1.76
C GLN A 47 32.86 4.91 0.49
N ASN A 48 32.31 5.95 -0.12
CA ASN A 48 32.78 6.56 -1.34
C ASN A 48 32.82 5.61 -2.54
N THR A 49 31.95 4.57 -2.52
CA THR A 49 31.85 3.61 -3.62
C THR A 49 30.56 3.78 -4.42
N GLY A 50 29.68 4.70 -3.98
CA GLY A 50 28.39 4.94 -4.62
C GLY A 50 28.22 6.37 -5.07
N GLU A 51 27.18 6.61 -5.86
CA GLU A 51 26.86 7.93 -6.39
C GLU A 51 25.74 8.58 -5.60
N LEU A 52 25.87 9.89 -5.37
CA LEU A 52 24.87 10.66 -4.64
C LEU A 52 23.51 10.64 -5.33
N PHE A 53 23.50 10.76 -6.67
CA PHE A 53 22.23 10.80 -7.41
C PHE A 53 21.45 9.50 -7.30
N GLU A 54 22.14 8.36 -7.30
CA GLU A 54 21.48 7.07 -7.10
C GLU A 54 20.86 6.98 -5.71
N LEU A 55 21.57 7.46 -4.71
CA LEU A 55 21.08 7.48 -3.32
C LEU A 55 19.84 8.35 -3.20
N LEU A 56 19.89 9.55 -3.79
CA LEU A 56 18.73 10.48 -3.74
C LEU A 56 17.52 9.91 -4.48
N ASP A 57 17.75 9.26 -5.63
CA ASP A 57 16.69 8.62 -6.39
C ASP A 57 16.04 7.50 -5.59
N ALA A 58 16.84 6.66 -4.94
CA ALA A 58 16.32 5.58 -4.09
C ALA A 58 15.53 6.12 -2.90
N TRP A 59 16.02 7.20 -2.28
CA TRP A 59 15.32 7.86 -1.19
C TRP A 59 13.97 8.41 -1.64
N GLN A 60 13.94 9.07 -2.78
CA GLN A 60 12.72 9.64 -3.35
C GLN A 60 11.71 8.54 -3.68
N THR A 61 12.17 7.46 -4.31
CA THR A 61 11.33 6.32 -4.66
C THR A 61 10.72 5.69 -3.41
N LEU A 62 11.53 5.50 -2.38
CA LEU A 62 11.04 4.95 -1.11
C LEU A 62 9.95 5.82 -0.49
N ASN A 63 10.17 7.15 -0.44
CA ASN A 63 9.20 8.06 0.14
C ASN A 63 7.91 8.12 -0.65
N MET A 64 7.98 8.16 -1.98
CA MET A 64 6.80 8.16 -2.84
C MET A 64 6.01 6.87 -2.67
N THR A 65 6.69 5.74 -2.58
CA THR A 65 6.05 4.44 -2.41
C THR A 65 5.40 4.32 -1.03
N GLN A 66 6.02 4.90 0.01
CA GLN A 66 5.39 4.96 1.33
C GLN A 66 4.09 5.76 1.31
N LEU A 67 4.05 6.87 0.55
CA LEU A 67 2.82 7.65 0.40
C LEU A 67 1.74 6.83 -0.33
N GLU A 68 2.12 6.11 -1.37
CA GLU A 68 1.18 5.21 -2.07
C GLU A 68 0.63 4.14 -1.13
N TYR A 69 1.50 3.58 -0.30
CA TYR A 69 1.09 2.60 0.70
C TYR A 69 0.02 3.18 1.64
N TRP A 70 0.26 4.38 2.17
CA TRP A 70 -0.71 5.00 3.07
C TRP A 70 -2.02 5.32 2.39
N GLN A 71 -1.99 5.66 1.09
CA GLN A 71 -3.21 5.84 0.31
C GLN A 71 -3.98 4.52 0.20
N GLN A 72 -3.29 3.41 -0.01
CA GLN A 72 -3.93 2.10 -0.07
C GLN A 72 -4.56 1.72 1.28
N VAL A 73 -3.89 2.02 2.37
CA VAL A 73 -4.43 1.79 3.71
C VAL A 73 -5.68 2.63 3.93
N GLN A 74 -5.65 3.91 3.53
CA GLN A 74 -6.80 4.80 3.66
C GLN A 74 -7.99 4.27 2.85
N ASP A 75 -7.75 3.82 1.62
CA ASP A 75 -8.79 3.25 0.77
C ASP A 75 -9.40 2.00 1.41
N LEU A 76 -8.56 1.15 2.01
CA LEU A 76 -9.04 -0.04 2.71
C LEU A 76 -9.95 0.34 3.87
N LEU A 77 -9.54 1.32 4.68
CA LEU A 77 -10.34 1.77 5.82
C LEU A 77 -11.67 2.38 5.35
N THR A 78 -11.67 3.11 4.24
CA THR A 78 -12.88 3.68 3.66
C THR A 78 -13.85 2.57 3.23
N LEU A 79 -13.33 1.53 2.57
CA LEU A 79 -14.16 0.39 2.15
C LEU A 79 -14.74 -0.36 3.34
N GLN A 80 -13.95 -0.54 4.39
CA GLN A 80 -14.42 -1.21 5.61
C GLN A 80 -15.49 -0.38 6.31
N THR A 81 -15.35 0.95 6.31
CA THR A 81 -16.35 1.85 6.86
C THR A 81 -17.65 1.77 6.07
N GLU A 82 -17.56 1.73 4.73
CA GLU A 82 -18.74 1.57 3.88
C GLU A 82 -19.46 0.25 4.16
N MET A 83 -18.71 -0.82 4.37
CA MET A 83 -19.28 -2.11 4.69
C MET A 83 -20.00 -2.08 6.03
N ASP A 84 -19.38 -1.47 7.05
CA ASP A 84 -19.98 -1.32 8.36
C ASP A 84 -21.32 -0.55 8.27
N LYS A 85 -21.34 0.54 7.48
CA LYS A 85 -22.58 1.30 7.27
C LYS A 85 -23.64 0.46 6.60
N THR A 86 -23.27 -0.34 5.60
CA THR A 86 -24.18 -1.21 4.90
C THR A 86 -24.80 -2.23 5.85
N LEU A 87 -23.99 -2.81 6.73
CA LEU A 87 -24.46 -3.79 7.71
C LEU A 87 -25.36 -3.15 8.77
N GLN A 88 -25.13 -1.89 9.11
CA GLN A 88 -25.92 -1.20 10.14
C GLN A 88 -27.24 -0.68 9.62
N GLN A 89 -27.41 -0.60 8.31
CA GLN A 89 -28.65 -0.10 7.71
C GLN A 89 -29.80 -1.10 7.76
N ASN A 90 -29.59 -2.27 8.29
CA ASN A 90 -30.64 -3.26 8.50
C ASN A 90 -31.09 -3.25 9.96
#